data_a659f02d4efeb5ede362f09a5a0dc503
#
_entry.id   a659f02d4efeb5ede362f09a5a0dc503
#
_cell.length_a   1.000
_cell.length_b   1.000
_cell.length_c   1.000
_cell.angle_alpha   90.00
_cell.angle_beta   90.00
_cell.angle_gamma   90.00
#
_symmetry.space_group_name_H-M   'P 1'
#
loop_
_entity.id
_entity.type
_entity.pdbx_description
1 polymer ?
#
loop_
_entity_poly.entity_id
_entity_poly.type
_entity_poly.pdbx_seq_one_letter_code
_entity_poly.pdbx_strand_id
1 'polypeptide(L)'
;MLEALGRRRAPHNRLAGRDLVEILCHLAQALRREVGVFLDRHGAVTHVVVSRRWQELVEDIRRRSGGRGVGLRYIEAHPQPDGRPDEGDARVLDRLGLDLVLTTGTSRGRPTELWVLGPAQRGRREGDGAPALEGPYGLDALGHLELASRARQAETARRAEPLVPTGAGEPERAVLVGLDRGDDGRSLDELAHLAETAGAVPLATVVQRRGRADPARFLGRGKVEEVRRATEVHDATVVIVDEELTPVQQRTLEQDLGVKVLDRTALVLDIFAQRARSREGRLQVELAQMTYLLPRLTGRGVWLSRLGGGIGTRGPGETKLEVDRRRIRQRITDLQREIDAIQRHRGRQRAPRRDAATAQVALVGYTNAGKSTLLNALTGADAFVEDRLFATLDPLVRRLVLPTRRVVVLADTVGFIQRLPTELIAAFRGTLEEVVHADLLLHVVDASHPDRERQARVVHEILEDLGAGDRPLVTVFNKADRLSPEEIRRLRAEDPDAVVVSAVRGDGLDELLHTIARRLPEPWIRVRVRIPYDEGRLLARLHAEGRVLAQRYGAAGITVDAELPGPLAVQLRALRAPAER
;
A
#
# COMPACT_ATOMS: atom_id res chain seq x y z
N MET A 1 -17.16 46.57 13.96
CA MET A 1 -18.12 45.97 13.00
C MET A 1 -17.70 44.54 12.60
N LEU A 2 -16.42 44.24 12.35
CA LEU A 2 -15.92 42.88 12.12
C LEU A 2 -16.11 41.97 13.35
N GLU A 3 -15.88 42.44 14.58
CA GLU A 3 -16.13 41.66 15.81
C GLU A 3 -17.62 41.34 16.02
N ALA A 4 -18.51 42.20 15.55
CA ALA A 4 -19.95 41.99 15.65
C ALA A 4 -20.44 40.89 14.67
N LEU A 5 -19.72 40.64 13.58
CA LEU A 5 -20.00 39.52 12.67
C LEU A 5 -19.78 38.17 13.35
N GLY A 6 -18.74 38.02 14.16
CA GLY A 6 -18.42 36.76 14.86
C GLY A 6 -19.49 36.29 15.85
N ARG A 7 -20.43 37.15 16.23
CA ARG A 7 -21.55 36.84 17.15
C ARG A 7 -22.87 36.56 16.45
N ARG A 8 -22.93 36.67 15.12
CA ARG A 8 -24.15 36.46 14.34
C ARG A 8 -24.39 34.99 13.98
N ARG A 9 -25.65 34.69 13.74
CA ARG A 9 -26.08 33.35 13.26
C ARG A 9 -26.97 33.50 12.03
N ALA A 10 -26.72 32.66 11.02
CA ALA A 10 -27.64 32.51 9.92
C ALA A 10 -28.91 31.76 10.37
N PRO A 11 -30.07 31.98 9.74
CA PRO A 11 -31.27 31.23 10.05
C PRO A 11 -31.07 29.73 9.83
N HIS A 12 -31.74 28.93 10.67
CA HIS A 12 -31.67 27.46 10.58
C HIS A 12 -32.13 26.96 9.19
N ASN A 13 -31.38 26.04 8.60
CA ASN A 13 -31.63 25.42 7.29
C ASN A 13 -31.59 26.37 6.07
N ARG A 14 -31.03 27.58 6.17
CA ARG A 14 -30.80 28.51 5.05
C ARG A 14 -29.33 28.69 4.76
N LEU A 15 -28.98 28.99 3.49
CA LEU A 15 -27.58 29.18 3.09
C LEU A 15 -26.96 30.35 3.80
N ALA A 16 -27.65 31.51 3.86
CA ALA A 16 -27.25 32.73 4.53
C ALA A 16 -28.48 33.53 4.99
N GLY A 17 -28.32 34.42 5.96
CA GLY A 17 -29.28 35.46 6.25
C GLY A 17 -29.09 36.65 5.31
N ARG A 18 -30.17 37.30 4.86
CA ARG A 18 -30.14 38.50 4.03
C ARG A 18 -29.31 39.63 4.69
N ASP A 19 -29.54 39.85 5.99
CA ASP A 19 -28.83 40.80 6.79
C ASP A 19 -27.32 40.57 6.86
N LEU A 20 -26.90 39.30 6.89
CA LEU A 20 -25.49 38.91 6.87
C LEU A 20 -24.83 39.26 5.54
N VAL A 21 -25.48 38.93 4.42
CA VAL A 21 -24.98 39.21 3.07
C VAL A 21 -24.88 40.74 2.85
N GLU A 22 -25.90 41.51 3.27
CA GLU A 22 -25.89 42.97 3.15
C GLU A 22 -24.73 43.59 3.97
N ILE A 23 -24.45 43.09 5.17
CA ILE A 23 -23.34 43.58 6.00
C ILE A 23 -21.99 43.24 5.33
N LEU A 24 -21.83 42.06 4.78
CA LEU A 24 -20.62 41.67 4.06
C LEU A 24 -20.36 42.59 2.86
N CYS A 25 -21.42 42.95 2.09
CA CYS A 25 -21.32 43.88 0.98
C CYS A 25 -20.94 45.29 1.44
N HIS A 26 -21.53 45.80 2.50
CA HIS A 26 -21.12 47.07 3.08
C HIS A 26 -19.67 47.10 3.51
N LEU A 27 -19.19 46.01 4.14
CA LEU A 27 -17.80 45.88 4.56
C LEU A 27 -16.85 45.76 3.36
N ALA A 28 -17.21 44.94 2.36
CA ALA A 28 -16.41 44.77 1.18
C ALA A 28 -16.21 46.10 0.44
N GLN A 29 -17.26 46.91 0.32
CA GLN A 29 -17.16 48.22 -0.29
C GLN A 29 -16.35 49.22 0.56
N ALA A 30 -16.57 49.25 1.86
CA ALA A 30 -15.86 50.15 2.76
C ALA A 30 -14.36 49.87 2.83
N LEU A 31 -13.99 48.60 2.83
CA LEU A 31 -12.60 48.14 2.89
C LEU A 31 -11.94 48.03 1.50
N ARG A 32 -12.73 48.13 0.41
CA ARG A 32 -12.29 47.87 -0.97
C ARG A 32 -11.56 46.52 -1.11
N ARG A 33 -12.03 45.52 -0.38
CA ARG A 33 -11.46 44.17 -0.33
C ARG A 33 -12.58 43.15 -0.21
N GLU A 34 -12.30 41.95 -0.63
CA GLU A 34 -13.18 40.82 -0.40
C GLU A 34 -13.34 40.57 1.10
N VAL A 35 -14.56 40.33 1.54
CA VAL A 35 -14.91 40.02 2.93
C VAL A 35 -15.81 38.81 2.95
N GLY A 36 -15.39 37.80 3.71
CA GLY A 36 -16.13 36.55 3.81
C GLY A 36 -16.24 36.02 5.22
N VAL A 37 -17.15 35.09 5.41
CA VAL A 37 -17.37 34.37 6.66
C VAL A 37 -17.55 32.89 6.45
N PHE A 38 -17.02 32.10 7.37
CA PHE A 38 -17.32 30.66 7.45
C PHE A 38 -18.46 30.46 8.45
N LEU A 39 -19.44 29.69 8.07
CA LEU A 39 -20.56 29.29 8.91
C LEU A 39 -20.55 27.78 9.12
N ASP A 40 -20.86 27.36 10.35
CA ASP A 40 -21.12 25.95 10.65
C ASP A 40 -22.53 25.50 10.19
N ARG A 41 -22.89 24.24 10.39
CA ARG A 41 -24.23 23.70 10.07
C ARG A 41 -25.34 24.36 10.89
N HIS A 42 -25.02 24.90 12.04
CA HIS A 42 -25.97 25.59 12.91
C HIS A 42 -26.11 27.09 12.59
N GLY A 43 -25.37 27.54 11.56
CA GLY A 43 -25.38 28.92 11.11
C GLY A 43 -24.54 29.89 11.94
N ALA A 44 -23.72 29.37 12.87
CA ALA A 44 -22.82 30.25 13.65
C ALA A 44 -21.59 30.63 12.82
N VAL A 45 -21.19 31.90 12.88
CA VAL A 45 -19.95 32.37 12.26
C VAL A 45 -18.77 31.82 13.03
N THR A 46 -17.93 31.04 12.35
CA THR A 46 -16.73 30.45 12.93
C THR A 46 -15.47 31.27 12.66
N HIS A 47 -15.39 31.91 11.48
CA HIS A 47 -14.26 32.73 11.06
C HIS A 47 -14.74 33.87 10.18
N VAL A 48 -14.06 35.03 10.29
CA VAL A 48 -14.25 36.20 9.43
C VAL A 48 -12.95 36.42 8.65
N VAL A 49 -13.07 36.61 7.34
CA VAL A 49 -11.94 36.73 6.41
C VAL A 49 -11.99 38.08 5.73
N VAL A 50 -10.86 38.75 5.66
CA VAL A 50 -10.69 39.98 4.89
C VAL A 50 -9.48 39.82 3.99
N SER A 51 -9.70 39.85 2.67
CA SER A 51 -8.64 39.60 1.65
C SER A 51 -8.09 38.17 1.61
N ARG A 52 -7.60 37.73 0.44
CA ARG A 52 -7.24 36.36 0.12
C ARG A 52 -5.93 35.84 0.75
N ARG A 53 -5.67 35.99 2.02
CA ARG A 53 -4.60 35.28 2.71
C ARG A 53 -5.05 33.87 3.14
N TRP A 54 -5.35 33.04 2.17
CA TRP A 54 -5.91 31.70 2.35
C TRP A 54 -5.00 30.73 3.10
N GLN A 55 -3.69 30.84 2.91
CA GLN A 55 -2.74 29.84 3.39
C GLN A 55 -2.70 29.74 4.93
N GLU A 56 -2.68 30.87 5.61
CA GLU A 56 -2.71 30.91 7.08
C GLU A 56 -4.06 30.49 7.66
N LEU A 57 -5.14 30.77 6.93
CA LEU A 57 -6.50 30.50 7.37
C LEU A 57 -6.91 29.05 7.17
N VAL A 58 -6.47 28.39 6.09
CA VAL A 58 -6.71 26.97 5.81
C VAL A 58 -6.17 26.10 6.94
N GLU A 59 -5.00 26.41 7.46
CA GLU A 59 -4.39 25.72 8.59
C GLU A 59 -5.22 25.89 9.87
N ASP A 60 -5.74 27.10 10.17
CA ASP A 60 -6.53 27.36 11.37
C ASP A 60 -7.93 26.76 11.28
N ILE A 61 -8.57 26.82 10.12
CA ILE A 61 -9.86 26.16 9.86
C ILE A 61 -9.72 24.63 9.92
N ARG A 62 -8.70 24.05 9.29
CA ARG A 62 -8.39 22.63 9.42
C ARG A 62 -8.11 22.24 10.86
N ARG A 63 -7.40 23.08 11.58
CA ARG A 63 -7.13 22.90 13.01
C ARG A 63 -8.41 22.84 13.85
N ARG A 64 -9.37 23.72 13.62
CA ARG A 64 -10.61 23.84 14.42
C ARG A 64 -11.73 22.90 14.00
N SER A 65 -11.76 22.47 12.72
CA SER A 65 -12.80 21.62 12.17
C SER A 65 -12.47 20.12 12.11
N GLY A 66 -11.35 19.68 12.73
CA GLY A 66 -11.00 18.26 12.81
C GLY A 66 -10.48 17.65 11.50
N GLY A 67 -9.89 18.46 10.62
CA GLY A 67 -9.19 18.00 9.42
C GLY A 67 -9.99 18.04 8.12
N ARG A 68 -11.33 18.13 8.17
CA ARG A 68 -12.21 18.36 7.01
C ARG A 68 -13.26 19.38 7.39
N GLY A 69 -13.47 20.39 6.54
CA GLY A 69 -14.51 21.40 6.69
C GLY A 69 -15.93 20.86 6.46
N VAL A 70 -16.16 19.58 6.79
CA VAL A 70 -17.46 18.93 6.66
C VAL A 70 -18.48 19.65 7.53
N GLY A 71 -19.48 20.22 6.89
CA GLY A 71 -20.48 21.00 7.58
C GLY A 71 -20.21 22.49 7.63
N LEU A 72 -19.12 22.97 7.00
CA LEU A 72 -18.84 24.38 6.84
C LEU A 72 -19.29 24.88 5.47
N ARG A 73 -19.78 26.12 5.42
CA ARG A 73 -20.05 26.87 4.21
C ARG A 73 -19.33 28.20 4.26
N TYR A 74 -18.89 28.68 3.12
CA TYR A 74 -18.23 29.97 2.99
C TYR A 74 -19.13 30.96 2.25
N ILE A 75 -19.21 32.19 2.75
CA ILE A 75 -19.98 33.27 2.13
C ILE A 75 -19.05 34.46 1.95
N GLU A 76 -18.94 34.94 0.72
CA GLU A 76 -18.04 36.05 0.37
C GLU A 76 -18.75 37.16 -0.40
N ALA A 77 -18.38 38.38 -0.10
CA ALA A 77 -18.78 39.55 -0.85
C ALA A 77 -17.57 40.20 -1.53
N HIS A 78 -17.67 40.38 -2.87
CA HIS A 78 -16.68 41.05 -3.67
C HIS A 78 -16.96 42.56 -3.69
N PRO A 79 -15.92 43.44 -3.64
CA PRO A 79 -16.10 44.89 -3.70
C PRO A 79 -16.57 45.40 -5.07
N GLN A 80 -16.54 44.55 -6.10
CA GLN A 80 -16.95 44.82 -7.46
C GLN A 80 -18.40 44.33 -7.71
N PRO A 81 -19.12 44.86 -8.72
CA PRO A 81 -20.47 44.41 -9.06
C PRO A 81 -20.55 42.98 -9.53
N ASP A 82 -19.49 42.44 -10.15
CA ASP A 82 -19.41 41.03 -10.54
C ASP A 82 -19.08 40.17 -9.32
N GLY A 83 -19.99 39.30 -8.97
CA GLY A 83 -19.87 38.37 -7.85
C GLY A 83 -19.68 36.94 -8.28
N ARG A 84 -19.37 36.68 -9.54
CA ARG A 84 -19.16 35.30 -10.04
C ARG A 84 -17.93 34.67 -9.39
N PRO A 85 -18.04 33.43 -8.86
CA PRO A 85 -16.91 32.74 -8.25
C PRO A 85 -15.76 32.56 -9.25
N ASP A 86 -14.54 32.63 -8.76
CA ASP A 86 -13.34 32.39 -9.56
C ASP A 86 -12.67 31.04 -9.21
N GLU A 87 -11.52 30.76 -9.84
CA GLU A 87 -10.74 29.56 -9.52
C GLU A 87 -10.26 29.50 -8.06
N GLY A 88 -10.09 30.64 -7.39
CA GLY A 88 -9.74 30.72 -5.99
C GLY A 88 -10.84 30.14 -5.10
N ASP A 89 -12.09 30.49 -5.39
CA ASP A 89 -13.28 30.00 -4.67
C ASP A 89 -13.45 28.49 -4.87
N ALA A 90 -13.22 28.01 -6.08
CA ALA A 90 -13.24 26.57 -6.40
C ALA A 90 -12.15 25.80 -5.61
N ARG A 91 -10.95 26.35 -5.51
CA ARG A 91 -9.85 25.78 -4.72
C ARG A 91 -10.16 25.75 -3.22
N VAL A 92 -10.85 26.76 -2.72
CA VAL A 92 -11.27 26.81 -1.30
C VAL A 92 -12.32 25.78 -0.99
N LEU A 93 -13.34 25.66 -1.84
CA LEU A 93 -14.36 24.63 -1.75
C LEU A 93 -13.72 23.24 -1.62
N ASP A 94 -12.77 22.95 -2.49
CA ASP A 94 -12.14 21.64 -2.63
C ASP A 94 -11.13 21.37 -1.49
N ARG A 95 -10.19 22.31 -1.25
CA ARG A 95 -9.15 22.18 -0.21
C ARG A 95 -9.71 22.07 1.19
N LEU A 96 -10.75 22.80 1.51
CA LEU A 96 -11.40 22.77 2.83
C LEU A 96 -12.52 21.72 2.91
N GLY A 97 -12.95 21.15 1.78
CA GLY A 97 -14.07 20.22 1.74
C GLY A 97 -15.36 20.88 2.25
N LEU A 98 -15.65 22.10 1.81
CA LEU A 98 -16.84 22.85 2.22
C LEU A 98 -18.10 22.23 1.64
N ASP A 99 -19.23 22.44 2.30
CA ASP A 99 -20.54 22.03 1.76
C ASP A 99 -20.92 22.87 0.54
N LEU A 100 -20.57 24.17 0.56
CA LEU A 100 -20.73 25.11 -0.56
C LEU A 100 -19.94 26.41 -0.34
N VAL A 101 -19.79 27.18 -1.42
CA VAL A 101 -19.36 28.58 -1.39
C VAL A 101 -20.49 29.45 -1.96
N LEU A 102 -20.86 30.51 -1.29
CA LEU A 102 -21.80 31.53 -1.76
C LEU A 102 -21.04 32.83 -2.01
N THR A 103 -21.08 33.33 -3.23
CA THR A 103 -20.42 34.59 -3.59
C THR A 103 -21.43 35.64 -4.04
N THR A 104 -21.14 36.90 -3.84
CA THR A 104 -21.95 38.03 -4.30
C THR A 104 -21.06 39.21 -4.69
N GLY A 105 -21.45 39.93 -5.73
CA GLY A 105 -20.88 41.24 -6.02
C GLY A 105 -21.52 42.35 -5.21
N THR A 106 -20.87 43.52 -5.18
CA THR A 106 -21.32 44.67 -4.43
C THR A 106 -21.43 45.89 -5.31
N SER A 107 -22.59 46.56 -5.28
CA SER A 107 -22.82 47.88 -5.90
C SER A 107 -23.46 48.84 -4.88
N ARG A 108 -22.79 49.94 -4.61
CA ARG A 108 -23.23 50.95 -3.61
C ARG A 108 -23.55 50.34 -2.24
N GLY A 109 -22.76 49.36 -1.79
CA GLY A 109 -22.94 48.65 -0.52
C GLY A 109 -24.08 47.64 -0.48
N ARG A 110 -24.73 47.38 -1.61
CA ARG A 110 -25.80 46.38 -1.71
C ARG A 110 -25.34 45.17 -2.56
N PRO A 111 -25.79 43.97 -2.22
CA PRO A 111 -25.51 42.80 -3.03
C PRO A 111 -26.15 42.93 -4.44
N THR A 112 -25.44 42.49 -5.44
CA THR A 112 -25.92 42.43 -6.85
C THR A 112 -26.55 41.09 -7.14
N GLU A 113 -25.75 40.14 -7.52
CA GLU A 113 -26.15 38.77 -7.90
C GLU A 113 -25.51 37.79 -6.92
N LEU A 114 -26.19 36.68 -6.67
CA LEU A 114 -25.73 35.60 -5.82
C LEU A 114 -25.35 34.41 -6.69
N TRP A 115 -24.22 33.84 -6.40
CA TRP A 115 -23.74 32.61 -7.02
C TRP A 115 -23.47 31.54 -5.97
N VAL A 116 -23.80 30.30 -6.27
CA VAL A 116 -23.57 29.16 -5.40
C VAL A 116 -22.65 28.18 -6.11
N LEU A 117 -21.53 27.88 -5.50
CA LEU A 117 -20.57 26.89 -5.95
C LEU A 117 -20.67 25.67 -5.03
N GLY A 118 -21.05 24.53 -5.57
CA GLY A 118 -21.13 23.25 -4.88
C GLY A 118 -20.02 22.29 -5.32
N PRO A 119 -19.79 21.20 -4.56
CA PRO A 119 -18.82 20.18 -4.96
C PRO A 119 -19.20 19.52 -6.30
N ALA A 120 -18.18 19.08 -7.04
CA ALA A 120 -18.36 18.47 -8.34
C ALA A 120 -19.32 17.27 -8.29
N GLN A 121 -20.32 17.26 -9.17
CA GLN A 121 -21.19 16.11 -9.39
C GLN A 121 -20.56 15.24 -10.49
N ARG A 122 -20.07 14.04 -10.14
CA ARG A 122 -19.57 13.08 -11.14
C ARG A 122 -20.73 12.36 -11.80
N GLY A 123 -21.08 12.78 -13.01
CA GLY A 123 -21.96 12.05 -13.94
C GLY A 123 -21.16 11.06 -14.80
N ARG A 124 -21.85 10.18 -15.52
CA ARG A 124 -21.29 9.10 -16.37
C ARG A 124 -20.58 9.56 -17.66
N ARG A 125 -20.15 10.82 -17.81
CA ARG A 125 -19.50 11.33 -19.03
C ARG A 125 -18.09 11.84 -18.71
N GLU A 126 -17.14 11.52 -19.58
CA GLU A 126 -15.79 12.07 -19.55
C GLU A 126 -15.86 13.61 -19.68
N GLY A 127 -15.33 14.33 -18.66
CA GLY A 127 -15.32 15.79 -18.56
C GLY A 127 -15.92 16.38 -17.26
N ASP A 128 -16.60 15.59 -16.43
CA ASP A 128 -17.38 16.03 -15.27
C ASP A 128 -16.57 16.10 -13.96
N GLY A 129 -15.51 16.91 -13.93
CA GLY A 129 -14.73 17.18 -12.70
C GLY A 129 -14.85 18.61 -12.16
N ALA A 130 -15.62 19.47 -12.80
CA ALA A 130 -15.77 20.87 -12.41
C ALA A 130 -16.79 21.04 -11.26
N PRO A 131 -16.55 21.96 -10.28
CA PRO A 131 -17.53 22.31 -9.27
C PRO A 131 -18.86 22.76 -9.89
N ALA A 132 -19.97 22.39 -9.27
CA ALA A 132 -21.30 22.76 -9.74
C ALA A 132 -21.56 24.24 -9.47
N LEU A 133 -21.60 25.07 -10.52
CA LEU A 133 -21.92 26.48 -10.44
C LEU A 133 -23.40 26.73 -10.74
N GLU A 134 -24.08 27.38 -9.81
CA GLU A 134 -25.49 27.77 -9.93
C GLU A 134 -25.66 29.28 -9.74
N GLY A 135 -26.51 29.88 -10.51
CA GLY A 135 -26.80 31.31 -10.50
C GLY A 135 -26.78 31.90 -11.91
N PRO A 136 -26.93 33.25 -12.06
CA PRO A 136 -27.11 34.22 -10.95
C PRO A 136 -28.50 34.16 -10.32
N TYR A 137 -28.56 34.35 -9.00
CA TYR A 137 -29.81 34.44 -8.25
C TYR A 137 -30.02 35.86 -7.72
N GLY A 138 -31.27 36.30 -7.64
CA GLY A 138 -31.61 37.52 -6.88
C GLY A 138 -31.53 37.29 -5.39
N LEU A 139 -31.44 38.39 -4.58
CA LEU A 139 -31.31 38.31 -3.14
C LEU A 139 -32.51 37.58 -2.46
N ASP A 140 -33.69 37.65 -3.07
CA ASP A 140 -34.92 37.01 -2.56
C ASP A 140 -34.79 35.46 -2.62
N ALA A 141 -33.95 34.93 -3.48
CA ALA A 141 -33.68 33.49 -3.59
C ALA A 141 -33.07 32.91 -2.29
N LEU A 142 -32.39 33.71 -1.47
CA LEU A 142 -31.87 33.25 -0.17
C LEU A 142 -32.94 32.64 0.73
N GLY A 143 -34.20 33.09 0.58
CA GLY A 143 -35.35 32.56 1.31
C GLY A 143 -35.78 31.16 0.89
N HIS A 144 -35.44 30.72 -0.33
CA HIS A 144 -35.87 29.47 -0.95
C HIS A 144 -34.75 28.45 -1.15
N LEU A 145 -33.49 28.88 -1.06
CA LEU A 145 -32.33 27.99 -1.18
C LEU A 145 -32.15 27.18 0.10
N GLU A 146 -32.52 25.90 0.06
CA GLU A 146 -32.43 25.01 1.21
C GLU A 146 -31.01 24.45 1.42
N LEU A 147 -30.47 24.64 2.63
CA LEU A 147 -29.18 24.09 3.01
C LEU A 147 -29.18 22.55 3.08
N ALA A 148 -30.28 21.97 3.61
CA ALA A 148 -30.34 20.54 3.87
C ALA A 148 -30.32 19.66 2.60
N SER A 149 -30.88 20.13 1.49
CA SER A 149 -30.82 19.42 0.21
C SER A 149 -29.40 19.44 -0.36
N ARG A 150 -28.73 20.58 -0.30
CA ARG A 150 -27.36 20.80 -0.81
C ARG A 150 -26.30 20.12 0.06
N ALA A 151 -26.44 20.18 1.39
CA ALA A 151 -25.57 19.44 2.30
C ALA A 151 -25.69 17.92 2.08
N ARG A 152 -26.90 17.40 1.82
CA ARG A 152 -27.10 15.99 1.46
C ARG A 152 -26.49 15.65 0.10
N GLN A 153 -26.57 16.51 -0.90
CA GLN A 153 -25.93 16.32 -2.20
C GLN A 153 -24.41 16.30 -2.05
N ALA A 154 -23.83 17.23 -1.28
CA ALA A 154 -22.40 17.26 -0.97
C ALA A 154 -21.97 16.00 -0.20
N GLU A 155 -22.77 15.51 0.74
CA GLU A 155 -22.50 14.29 1.49
C GLU A 155 -22.65 13.05 0.61
N THR A 156 -23.61 13.02 -0.31
CA THR A 156 -23.79 11.92 -1.28
C THR A 156 -22.68 11.91 -2.31
N ALA A 157 -22.24 13.05 -2.80
CA ALA A 157 -21.09 13.17 -3.69
C ALA A 157 -19.81 12.67 -3.00
N ARG A 158 -19.64 12.93 -1.71
CA ARG A 158 -18.51 12.44 -0.90
C ARG A 158 -18.62 10.95 -0.52
N ARG A 159 -19.84 10.42 -0.32
CA ARG A 159 -20.05 8.98 -0.05
C ARG A 159 -19.94 8.12 -1.30
N ALA A 160 -20.16 8.70 -2.47
CA ALA A 160 -19.91 8.06 -3.76
C ALA A 160 -18.41 8.01 -4.10
N GLU A 161 -17.55 8.72 -3.37
CA GLU A 161 -16.14 8.44 -3.36
C GLU A 161 -15.95 7.08 -2.66
N PRO A 162 -15.47 6.04 -3.36
CA PRO A 162 -14.88 4.92 -2.65
C PRO A 162 -13.82 5.51 -1.73
N LEU A 163 -13.55 4.85 -0.59
CA LEU A 163 -12.41 5.13 0.28
C LEU A 163 -11.09 4.88 -0.51
N VAL A 164 -10.91 5.64 -1.58
CA VAL A 164 -9.63 5.83 -2.23
C VAL A 164 -8.89 6.80 -1.31
N PRO A 165 -7.70 6.45 -0.86
CA PRO A 165 -6.86 7.37 -0.11
C PRO A 165 -6.82 8.67 -0.90
N THR A 166 -7.07 9.78 -0.23
CA THR A 166 -6.96 11.15 -0.72
C THR A 166 -5.68 11.32 -1.54
N GLY A 167 -5.78 11.22 -2.86
CA GLY A 167 -4.63 11.16 -3.76
C GLY A 167 -4.96 11.50 -5.21
N ALA A 168 -6.09 12.20 -5.48
CA ALA A 168 -6.30 12.88 -6.75
C ALA A 168 -6.09 14.41 -6.60
N GLY A 169 -5.28 14.81 -5.62
CA GLY A 169 -4.59 16.10 -5.59
C GLY A 169 -3.22 15.91 -6.26
N GLU A 170 -2.59 16.99 -6.66
CA GLU A 170 -1.22 17.03 -7.17
C GLU A 170 -0.36 15.98 -6.46
N PRO A 171 0.45 15.19 -7.18
CA PRO A 171 1.27 14.14 -6.57
C PRO A 171 2.11 14.73 -5.43
N GLU A 172 2.25 14.03 -4.30
CA GLU A 172 3.06 14.50 -3.18
C GLU A 172 4.49 14.78 -3.68
N ARG A 173 4.96 16.02 -3.50
CA ARG A 173 6.31 16.44 -3.89
C ARG A 173 7.29 16.04 -2.80
N ALA A 174 8.25 15.18 -3.12
CA ALA A 174 9.13 14.56 -2.15
C ALA A 174 10.57 15.07 -2.23
N VAL A 175 11.18 15.30 -1.08
CA VAL A 175 12.64 15.40 -0.94
C VAL A 175 13.13 14.09 -0.32
N LEU A 176 14.07 13.44 -1.00
CA LEU A 176 14.68 12.19 -0.54
C LEU A 176 15.90 12.48 0.32
N VAL A 177 16.06 11.73 1.41
CA VAL A 177 17.14 11.91 2.36
C VAL A 177 17.78 10.58 2.70
N GLY A 178 19.11 10.50 2.61
CA GLY A 178 19.85 9.29 2.95
C GLY A 178 21.20 9.55 3.59
N LEU A 179 21.80 8.48 4.11
CA LEU A 179 23.19 8.46 4.58
C LEU A 179 24.09 7.91 3.47
N ASP A 180 25.24 8.54 3.27
CA ASP A 180 26.28 8.00 2.40
C ASP A 180 26.92 6.76 3.08
N ARG A 181 26.69 5.61 2.50
CA ARG A 181 27.23 4.32 2.97
C ARG A 181 28.29 3.75 2.03
N GLY A 182 28.75 4.55 1.08
CA GLY A 182 29.71 4.13 0.06
C GLY A 182 29.08 3.24 -1.02
N ASP A 183 27.75 3.40 -1.25
CA ASP A 183 26.98 2.69 -2.27
C ASP A 183 26.71 3.54 -3.51
N ASP A 184 27.44 4.65 -3.69
CA ASP A 184 27.34 5.59 -4.80
C ASP A 184 25.90 6.13 -5.04
N GLY A 185 25.08 6.21 -3.97
CA GLY A 185 23.71 6.73 -4.02
C GLY A 185 22.64 5.75 -4.50
N ARG A 186 22.99 4.50 -4.78
CA ARG A 186 22.08 3.48 -5.34
C ARG A 186 20.89 3.16 -4.43
N SER A 187 21.07 3.25 -3.11
CA SER A 187 19.96 3.10 -2.16
C SER A 187 18.91 4.19 -2.34
N LEU A 188 19.34 5.42 -2.68
CA LEU A 188 18.47 6.56 -2.93
C LEU A 188 17.78 6.48 -4.30
N ASP A 189 18.41 5.85 -5.29
CA ASP A 189 17.75 5.56 -6.58
C ASP A 189 16.61 4.55 -6.37
N GLU A 190 16.83 3.51 -5.56
CA GLU A 190 15.76 2.59 -5.18
C GLU A 190 14.65 3.29 -4.39
N LEU A 191 15.00 4.20 -3.46
CA LEU A 191 14.03 5.01 -2.71
C LEU A 191 13.22 5.91 -3.64
N ALA A 192 13.82 6.47 -4.68
CA ALA A 192 13.13 7.27 -5.69
C ALA A 192 12.06 6.43 -6.42
N HIS A 193 12.41 5.23 -6.88
CA HIS A 193 11.46 4.32 -7.50
C HIS A 193 10.34 3.86 -6.55
N LEU A 194 10.65 3.68 -5.25
CA LEU A 194 9.63 3.40 -4.22
C LEU A 194 8.68 4.60 -4.06
N ALA A 195 9.20 5.82 -4.01
CA ALA A 195 8.40 7.04 -3.89
C ALA A 195 7.47 7.22 -5.12
N GLU A 196 7.98 7.03 -6.33
CA GLU A 196 7.19 7.04 -7.56
C GLU A 196 6.10 5.95 -7.56
N THR A 197 6.44 4.76 -7.09
CA THR A 197 5.48 3.65 -6.97
C THR A 197 4.37 3.98 -5.97
N ALA A 198 4.67 4.72 -4.90
CA ALA A 198 3.69 5.22 -3.94
C ALA A 198 2.86 6.40 -4.47
N GLY A 199 3.24 6.99 -5.62
CA GLY A 199 2.56 8.14 -6.22
C GLY A 199 3.14 9.50 -5.82
N ALA A 200 4.32 9.54 -5.21
CA ALA A 200 5.07 10.76 -4.94
C ALA A 200 6.03 11.11 -6.09
N VAL A 201 6.34 12.39 -6.25
CA VAL A 201 7.33 12.88 -7.23
C VAL A 201 8.61 13.28 -6.48
N PRO A 202 9.72 12.54 -6.62
CA PRO A 202 11.00 12.94 -6.04
C PRO A 202 11.57 14.14 -6.81
N LEU A 203 11.79 15.26 -6.09
CA LEU A 203 12.26 16.52 -6.68
C LEU A 203 13.71 16.85 -6.35
N ALA A 204 14.20 16.37 -5.21
CA ALA A 204 15.55 16.59 -4.76
C ALA A 204 16.03 15.45 -3.88
N THR A 205 17.34 15.25 -3.84
CA THR A 205 18.00 14.26 -2.99
C THR A 205 19.07 14.93 -2.14
N VAL A 206 19.03 14.69 -0.84
CA VAL A 206 20.00 15.22 0.12
C VAL A 206 20.72 14.08 0.82
N VAL A 207 22.03 14.01 0.65
CA VAL A 207 22.89 12.94 1.20
C VAL A 207 23.73 13.46 2.36
N GLN A 208 23.66 12.79 3.52
CA GLN A 208 24.57 13.05 4.63
C GLN A 208 25.80 12.16 4.52
N ARG A 209 26.97 12.75 4.32
CA ARG A 209 28.26 12.03 4.18
C ARG A 209 28.79 11.37 5.46
N ARG A 210 28.18 11.59 6.60
CA ARG A 210 28.53 10.91 7.85
C ARG A 210 27.81 9.57 7.95
N GLY A 211 28.55 8.48 8.07
CA GLY A 211 28.01 7.11 8.13
C GLY A 211 27.23 6.74 9.40
N ARG A 212 27.06 7.68 10.37
CA ARG A 212 26.25 7.44 11.58
C ARG A 212 25.14 8.47 11.70
N ALA A 213 23.93 7.96 11.94
CA ALA A 213 22.76 8.77 12.26
C ALA A 213 22.92 9.46 13.62
N ASP A 214 22.41 10.69 13.74
CA ASP A 214 22.25 11.36 15.02
C ASP A 214 21.16 10.64 15.85
N PRO A 215 21.40 10.29 17.11
CA PRO A 215 20.43 9.53 17.91
C PRO A 215 19.10 10.25 18.11
N ALA A 216 19.10 11.59 18.17
CA ALA A 216 17.92 12.39 18.45
C ALA A 216 17.21 12.88 17.19
N ARG A 217 17.96 13.16 16.10
CA ARG A 217 17.47 13.85 14.91
C ARG A 217 17.69 13.10 13.61
N PHE A 218 18.40 11.98 13.65
CA PHE A 218 18.86 11.25 12.47
C PHE A 218 19.92 12.03 11.66
N LEU A 219 19.66 13.30 11.32
CA LEU A 219 20.53 14.20 10.57
C LEU A 219 21.26 15.17 11.50
N GLY A 220 22.46 15.60 11.11
CA GLY A 220 23.15 16.73 11.76
C GLY A 220 22.43 18.05 11.49
N ARG A 221 22.55 19.02 12.42
CA ARG A 221 21.85 20.34 12.33
C ARG A 221 22.01 21.04 10.97
N GLY A 222 23.24 21.09 10.44
CA GLY A 222 23.49 21.72 9.13
C GLY A 222 22.81 21.00 7.97
N LYS A 223 22.65 19.66 8.07
CA LYS A 223 21.97 18.88 7.05
C LYS A 223 20.45 19.03 7.14
N VAL A 224 19.89 19.16 8.34
CA VAL A 224 18.45 19.51 8.53
C VAL A 224 18.14 20.83 7.85
N GLU A 225 19.02 21.83 7.98
CA GLU A 225 18.84 23.13 7.33
C GLU A 225 18.92 23.03 5.80
N GLU A 226 19.79 22.17 5.26
CA GLU A 226 19.86 21.89 3.82
C GLU A 226 18.57 21.22 3.31
N VAL A 227 18.05 20.23 4.05
CA VAL A 227 16.76 19.59 3.73
C VAL A 227 15.63 20.62 3.79
N ARG A 228 15.60 21.48 4.80
CA ARG A 228 14.58 22.54 4.92
C ARG A 228 14.60 23.48 3.72
N ARG A 229 15.79 23.93 3.28
CA ARG A 229 15.93 24.74 2.07
C ARG A 229 15.47 24.00 0.81
N ALA A 230 15.81 22.73 0.69
CA ALA A 230 15.34 21.92 -0.45
C ALA A 230 13.81 21.78 -0.45
N THR A 231 13.18 21.61 0.72
CA THR A 231 11.70 21.56 0.81
C THR A 231 11.06 22.89 0.44
N GLU A 232 11.64 24.03 0.84
CA GLU A 232 11.16 25.36 0.48
C GLU A 232 11.32 25.67 -1.01
N VAL A 233 12.50 25.38 -1.58
CA VAL A 233 12.80 25.64 -3.02
C VAL A 233 11.91 24.82 -3.95
N HIS A 234 11.66 23.57 -3.62
CA HIS A 234 10.85 22.67 -4.44
C HIS A 234 9.38 22.62 -4.02
N ASP A 235 8.97 23.43 -3.03
CA ASP A 235 7.63 23.40 -2.45
C ASP A 235 7.19 21.95 -2.12
N ALA A 236 8.11 21.20 -1.51
CA ALA A 236 7.91 19.79 -1.21
C ALA A 236 6.92 19.61 -0.04
N THR A 237 6.04 18.63 -0.16
CA THR A 237 5.00 18.32 0.84
C THR A 237 5.39 17.22 1.80
N VAL A 238 6.42 16.43 1.43
CA VAL A 238 6.90 15.29 2.21
C VAL A 238 8.42 15.15 2.09
N VAL A 239 9.05 14.74 3.18
CA VAL A 239 10.44 14.28 3.20
C VAL A 239 10.44 12.78 3.42
N ILE A 240 11.17 12.04 2.60
CA ILE A 240 11.28 10.58 2.67
C ILE A 240 12.72 10.20 3.02
N VAL A 241 12.88 9.45 4.12
CA VAL A 241 14.18 9.05 4.64
C VAL A 241 14.44 7.58 4.32
N ASP A 242 15.64 7.27 3.79
CA ASP A 242 16.03 5.92 3.35
C ASP A 242 16.32 4.92 4.50
N GLU A 243 16.12 5.32 5.71
CA GLU A 243 16.34 4.51 6.91
C GLU A 243 15.04 4.42 7.72
N GLU A 244 14.96 3.42 8.58
CA GLU A 244 13.92 3.41 9.59
C GLU A 244 14.20 4.44 10.67
N LEU A 245 13.22 5.29 10.96
CA LEU A 245 13.31 6.32 11.99
C LEU A 245 12.72 5.83 13.31
N THR A 246 13.39 6.15 14.41
CA THR A 246 12.73 6.03 15.71
C THR A 246 11.59 7.05 15.79
N PRO A 247 10.55 6.78 16.62
CA PRO A 247 9.44 7.73 16.80
C PRO A 247 9.88 9.12 17.25
N VAL A 248 10.99 9.21 17.98
CA VAL A 248 11.58 10.48 18.44
C VAL A 248 12.24 11.21 17.27
N GLN A 249 13.03 10.53 16.48
CA GLN A 249 13.71 11.10 15.31
C GLN A 249 12.71 11.63 14.30
N GLN A 250 11.68 10.85 13.96
CA GLN A 250 10.64 11.26 13.03
C GLN A 250 9.94 12.53 13.52
N ARG A 251 9.52 12.57 14.78
CA ARG A 251 8.87 13.74 15.37
C ARG A 251 9.76 14.98 15.37
N THR A 252 11.03 14.81 15.72
CA THR A 252 11.98 15.92 15.75
C THR A 252 12.20 16.49 14.36
N LEU A 253 12.35 15.63 13.35
CA LEU A 253 12.46 16.05 11.95
C LEU A 253 11.19 16.76 11.46
N GLU A 254 9.98 16.25 11.75
CA GLU A 254 8.72 16.90 11.41
C GLU A 254 8.59 18.30 12.04
N GLN A 255 9.07 18.47 13.28
CA GLN A 255 9.09 19.77 13.96
C GLN A 255 10.11 20.73 13.35
N ASP A 256 11.30 20.23 13.02
CA ASP A 256 12.39 21.05 12.47
C ASP A 256 12.11 21.46 11.00
N LEU A 257 11.46 20.59 10.22
CA LEU A 257 11.21 20.80 8.79
C LEU A 257 9.84 21.41 8.47
N GLY A 258 8.87 21.28 9.37
CA GLY A 258 7.50 21.78 9.17
C GLY A 258 6.67 21.00 8.14
N VAL A 259 7.19 19.90 7.58
CA VAL A 259 6.52 19.03 6.60
C VAL A 259 6.40 17.60 7.13
N LYS A 260 5.57 16.78 6.51
CA LYS A 260 5.43 15.36 6.81
C LYS A 260 6.76 14.64 6.56
N VAL A 261 7.17 13.78 7.48
CA VAL A 261 8.37 12.93 7.32
C VAL A 261 7.94 11.47 7.31
N LEU A 262 8.31 10.78 6.25
CA LEU A 262 8.15 9.33 6.11
C LEU A 262 9.51 8.66 6.17
N ASP A 263 9.58 7.51 6.78
CA ASP A 263 10.73 6.62 6.65
C ASP A 263 10.46 5.55 5.57
N ARG A 264 11.49 4.79 5.23
CA ARG A 264 11.39 3.70 4.24
C ARG A 264 10.28 2.69 4.59
N THR A 265 10.12 2.37 5.87
CA THR A 265 9.09 1.44 6.36
C THR A 265 7.68 1.97 6.10
N ALA A 266 7.42 3.24 6.43
CA ALA A 266 6.13 3.87 6.16
C ALA A 266 5.81 3.91 4.67
N LEU A 267 6.80 4.25 3.82
CA LEU A 267 6.64 4.29 2.37
C LEU A 267 6.26 2.91 1.80
N VAL A 268 6.96 1.85 2.21
CA VAL A 268 6.66 0.48 1.77
C VAL A 268 5.28 0.03 2.24
N LEU A 269 4.88 0.38 3.47
CA LEU A 269 3.53 0.10 3.99
C LEU A 269 2.44 0.82 3.19
N ASP A 270 2.69 2.04 2.73
CA ASP A 270 1.75 2.79 1.89
C ASP A 270 1.60 2.14 0.52
N ILE A 271 2.70 1.67 -0.10
CA ILE A 271 2.65 0.91 -1.36
C ILE A 271 1.83 -0.37 -1.20
N PHE A 272 2.07 -1.12 -0.11
CA PHE A 272 1.33 -2.35 0.15
C PHE A 272 -0.15 -2.11 0.43
N ALA A 273 -0.51 -1.02 1.11
CA ALA A 273 -1.91 -0.64 1.32
C ALA A 273 -2.66 -0.37 0.00
N GLN A 274 -1.96 0.21 -0.99
CA GLN A 274 -2.51 0.43 -2.33
C GLN A 274 -2.64 -0.87 -3.14
N ARG A 275 -1.76 -1.86 -2.92
CA ARG A 275 -1.65 -3.09 -3.70
C ARG A 275 -2.45 -4.26 -3.15
N ALA A 276 -2.79 -4.29 -1.86
CA ALA A 276 -3.52 -5.36 -1.20
C ALA A 276 -4.95 -5.50 -1.78
N ARG A 277 -5.18 -6.55 -2.58
CA ARG A 277 -6.48 -6.84 -3.20
C ARG A 277 -7.24 -7.92 -2.44
N SER A 278 -6.55 -8.95 -1.94
CA SER A 278 -7.17 -10.01 -1.16
C SER A 278 -7.58 -9.54 0.24
N ARG A 279 -8.56 -10.23 0.81
CA ARG A 279 -8.95 -9.99 2.21
C ARG A 279 -7.79 -10.22 3.17
N GLU A 280 -7.02 -11.28 2.94
CA GLU A 280 -5.86 -11.62 3.77
C GLU A 280 -4.77 -10.58 3.65
N GLY A 281 -4.37 -10.20 2.42
CA GLY A 281 -3.36 -9.16 2.18
C GLY A 281 -3.75 -7.84 2.87
N ARG A 282 -5.02 -7.43 2.80
CA ARG A 282 -5.51 -6.23 3.50
C ARG A 282 -5.39 -6.33 5.00
N LEU A 283 -5.73 -7.47 5.61
CA LEU A 283 -5.59 -7.68 7.04
C LEU A 283 -4.12 -7.67 7.49
N GLN A 284 -3.25 -8.28 6.70
CA GLN A 284 -1.80 -8.30 6.95
C GLN A 284 -1.19 -6.89 6.87
N VAL A 285 -1.54 -6.11 5.86
CA VAL A 285 -1.09 -4.72 5.73
C VAL A 285 -1.62 -3.86 6.87
N GLU A 286 -2.91 -3.98 7.22
CA GLU A 286 -3.50 -3.26 8.36
C GLU A 286 -2.79 -3.62 9.66
N LEU A 287 -2.48 -4.90 9.89
CA LEU A 287 -1.71 -5.36 11.05
C LEU A 287 -0.33 -4.71 11.11
N ALA A 288 0.40 -4.71 10.00
CA ALA A 288 1.73 -4.10 9.91
C ALA A 288 1.67 -2.59 10.16
N GLN A 289 0.70 -1.88 9.54
CA GLN A 289 0.49 -0.44 9.77
C GLN A 289 0.17 -0.13 11.23
N MET A 290 -0.71 -0.91 11.87
CA MET A 290 -1.05 -0.71 13.29
C MET A 290 0.15 -0.97 14.21
N THR A 291 0.95 -1.99 13.91
CA THR A 291 2.17 -2.32 14.66
C THR A 291 3.21 -1.21 14.53
N TYR A 292 3.42 -0.70 13.32
CA TYR A 292 4.33 0.42 13.05
C TYR A 292 3.87 1.73 13.72
N LEU A 293 2.57 2.01 13.72
CA LEU A 293 2.00 3.23 14.29
C LEU A 293 1.97 3.21 15.82
N LEU A 294 1.79 2.06 16.46
CA LEU A 294 1.62 1.93 17.91
C LEU A 294 2.73 2.63 18.74
N PRO A 295 4.05 2.43 18.48
CA PRO A 295 5.10 3.15 19.19
C PRO A 295 5.16 4.64 18.82
N ARG A 296 4.70 5.03 17.63
CA ARG A 296 4.70 6.40 17.10
C ARG A 296 3.55 7.27 17.62
N LEU A 297 2.59 6.68 18.32
CA LEU A 297 1.51 7.41 19.03
C LEU A 297 2.00 8.14 20.29
N THR A 298 3.25 7.96 20.70
CA THR A 298 3.80 8.69 21.83
C THR A 298 4.01 10.16 21.50
N GLY A 299 3.12 11.03 22.00
CA GLY A 299 3.28 12.49 21.96
C GLY A 299 2.53 13.24 20.88
N ARG A 300 1.72 12.58 20.04
CA ARG A 300 0.78 13.26 19.12
C ARG A 300 -0.54 13.65 19.78
N GLY A 301 -0.54 14.05 21.05
CA GLY A 301 -1.71 14.56 21.74
C GLY A 301 -2.42 15.74 21.06
N VAL A 302 -1.82 16.33 20.01
CA VAL A 302 -2.39 17.42 19.23
C VAL A 302 -3.14 16.94 17.98
N TRP A 303 -2.79 15.78 17.39
CA TRP A 303 -3.43 15.29 16.16
C TRP A 303 -4.63 14.38 16.41
N LEU A 304 -4.59 13.55 17.46
CA LEU A 304 -5.69 12.65 17.84
C LEU A 304 -6.65 13.26 18.87
N SER A 305 -6.26 14.33 19.56
CA SER A 305 -7.10 14.97 20.58
C SER A 305 -8.31 15.73 20.04
N ARG A 306 -8.57 15.70 18.72
CA ARG A 306 -9.65 16.47 18.08
C ARG A 306 -10.95 15.73 17.82
N LEU A 307 -11.05 14.47 18.19
CA LEU A 307 -12.30 13.70 18.04
C LEU A 307 -13.20 13.71 19.30
N GLY A 308 -13.23 14.81 20.02
CA GLY A 308 -14.22 15.04 21.09
C GLY A 308 -13.64 15.08 22.51
N GLY A 309 -13.78 16.21 23.18
CA GLY A 309 -13.55 16.39 24.59
C GLY A 309 -13.37 17.86 24.98
N GLY A 310 -14.39 18.45 25.60
CA GLY A 310 -14.39 19.82 26.13
C GLY A 310 -13.37 20.01 27.26
N ILE A 311 -13.00 21.27 27.47
CA ILE A 311 -12.21 21.77 28.59
C ILE A 311 -12.96 21.43 29.88
N GLY A 312 -12.37 20.66 30.80
CA GLY A 312 -12.86 20.59 32.15
C GLY A 312 -12.99 19.24 32.87
N THR A 313 -12.48 18.14 32.38
CA THR A 313 -12.50 16.88 33.12
C THR A 313 -11.10 16.34 33.44
N ARG A 314 -10.47 16.90 34.47
CA ARG A 314 -9.40 16.25 35.22
C ARG A 314 -10.07 15.36 36.29
N GLY A 315 -10.40 14.14 35.92
CA GLY A 315 -10.72 13.05 36.85
C GLY A 315 -9.66 11.96 36.75
N PRO A 316 -9.59 10.98 37.65
CA PRO A 316 -8.68 9.83 37.59
C PRO A 316 -9.14 8.86 36.48
N GLY A 317 -9.12 9.30 35.22
CA GLY A 317 -9.45 8.56 34.02
C GLY A 317 -8.25 8.48 33.09
N GLU A 318 -8.15 7.37 32.34
CA GLU A 318 -7.13 7.17 31.30
C GLU A 318 -7.03 8.39 30.40
N THR A 319 -5.80 8.81 30.07
CA THR A 319 -5.60 9.86 29.09
C THR A 319 -6.10 9.36 27.73
N LYS A 320 -6.58 10.27 26.88
CA LYS A 320 -7.06 9.95 25.53
C LYS A 320 -6.05 9.10 24.74
N LEU A 321 -4.76 9.37 24.97
CA LEU A 321 -3.65 8.62 24.38
C LEU A 321 -3.64 7.15 24.84
N GLU A 322 -3.94 6.87 26.11
CA GLU A 322 -4.01 5.49 26.64
C GLU A 322 -5.21 4.73 26.06
N VAL A 323 -6.35 5.41 25.91
CA VAL A 323 -7.54 4.84 25.25
C VAL A 323 -7.25 4.50 23.81
N ASP A 324 -6.59 5.37 23.06
CA ASP A 324 -6.26 5.14 21.65
C ASP A 324 -5.22 4.02 21.50
N ARG A 325 -4.21 3.96 22.38
CA ARG A 325 -3.25 2.84 22.43
C ARG A 325 -3.93 1.51 22.77
N ARG A 326 -4.88 1.51 23.70
CA ARG A 326 -5.64 0.31 24.05
C ARG A 326 -6.47 -0.16 22.86
N ARG A 327 -7.16 0.75 22.15
CA ARG A 327 -7.93 0.43 20.94
C ARG A 327 -7.06 -0.17 19.85
N ILE A 328 -5.88 0.41 19.59
CA ILE A 328 -4.96 -0.12 18.59
C ILE A 328 -4.41 -1.49 18.99
N ARG A 329 -4.02 -1.70 20.25
CA ARG A 329 -3.60 -3.03 20.73
C ARG A 329 -4.73 -4.08 20.59
N GLN A 330 -5.95 -3.68 20.90
CA GLN A 330 -7.11 -4.55 20.70
C GLN A 330 -7.28 -4.90 19.22
N ARG A 331 -7.18 -3.90 18.34
CA ARG A 331 -7.29 -4.12 16.88
C ARG A 331 -6.18 -5.03 16.35
N ILE A 332 -4.94 -4.86 16.81
CA ILE A 332 -3.82 -5.77 16.49
C ILE A 332 -4.15 -7.21 16.88
N THR A 333 -4.66 -7.42 18.10
CA THR A 333 -5.04 -8.75 18.58
C THR A 333 -6.16 -9.37 17.74
N ASP A 334 -7.16 -8.58 17.37
CA ASP A 334 -8.28 -9.05 16.56
C ASP A 334 -7.83 -9.39 15.13
N LEU A 335 -6.98 -8.56 14.52
CA LEU A 335 -6.38 -8.82 13.20
C LEU A 335 -5.56 -10.11 13.20
N GLN A 336 -4.73 -10.33 14.22
CA GLN A 336 -3.95 -11.57 14.35
C GLN A 336 -4.86 -12.80 14.40
N ARG A 337 -5.96 -12.75 15.20
CA ARG A 337 -6.93 -13.84 15.27
C ARG A 337 -7.61 -14.12 13.92
N GLU A 338 -7.98 -13.07 13.20
CA GLU A 338 -8.59 -13.21 11.87
C GLU A 338 -7.60 -13.85 10.87
N ILE A 339 -6.34 -13.42 10.85
CA ILE A 339 -5.28 -13.99 10.00
C ILE A 339 -5.06 -15.46 10.35
N ASP A 340 -4.91 -15.80 11.64
CA ASP A 340 -4.74 -17.18 12.11
C ASP A 340 -5.93 -18.08 11.72
N ALA A 341 -7.14 -17.54 11.71
CA ALA A 341 -8.33 -18.29 11.27
C ALA A 341 -8.28 -18.61 9.78
N ILE A 342 -7.84 -17.65 8.94
CA ILE A 342 -7.66 -17.85 7.50
C ILE A 342 -6.56 -18.89 7.23
N GLN A 343 -5.43 -18.81 7.92
CA GLN A 343 -4.31 -19.75 7.77
C GLN A 343 -4.71 -21.17 8.17
N ARG A 344 -5.41 -21.35 9.28
CA ARG A 344 -5.95 -22.65 9.69
C ARG A 344 -6.93 -23.24 8.67
N HIS A 345 -7.76 -22.41 8.05
CA HIS A 345 -8.67 -22.83 6.98
C HIS A 345 -7.91 -23.29 5.74
N ARG A 346 -6.89 -22.54 5.31
CA ARG A 346 -6.00 -22.93 4.19
C ARG A 346 -5.25 -24.22 4.50
N GLY A 347 -4.71 -24.37 5.69
CA GLY A 347 -4.03 -25.60 6.11
C GLY A 347 -4.90 -26.86 5.94
N ARG A 348 -6.19 -26.77 6.30
CA ARG A 348 -7.16 -27.86 6.09
C ARG A 348 -7.46 -28.14 4.62
N GLN A 349 -7.48 -27.12 3.77
CA GLN A 349 -7.68 -27.27 2.33
C GLN A 349 -6.42 -27.78 1.59
N ARG A 350 -5.22 -27.55 2.17
CA ARG A 350 -3.94 -28.06 1.64
C ARG A 350 -3.66 -29.50 1.99
N ALA A 351 -4.15 -29.99 3.14
CA ALA A 351 -3.93 -31.37 3.57
C ALA A 351 -4.27 -32.42 2.50
N PRO A 352 -5.43 -32.36 1.80
CA PRO A 352 -5.75 -33.29 0.71
C PRO A 352 -4.85 -33.13 -0.54
N ARG A 353 -4.25 -31.93 -0.75
CA ARG A 353 -3.35 -31.70 -1.90
C ARG A 353 -1.95 -32.26 -1.67
N ARG A 354 -1.49 -32.35 -0.43
CA ARG A 354 -0.25 -33.08 -0.06
C ARG A 354 -0.36 -34.55 -0.36
N ASP A 355 -1.54 -35.14 -0.16
CA ASP A 355 -1.81 -36.54 -0.51
C ASP A 355 -1.83 -36.79 -2.04
N ALA A 356 -1.98 -35.71 -2.86
CA ALA A 356 -2.03 -35.79 -4.32
C ALA A 356 -0.65 -35.67 -5.01
N ALA A 357 0.47 -35.67 -4.26
CA ALA A 357 1.86 -35.64 -4.79
C ALA A 357 2.15 -34.51 -5.80
N THR A 358 1.45 -33.38 -5.72
CA THR A 358 1.68 -32.25 -6.62
C THR A 358 2.80 -31.37 -6.06
N ALA A 359 3.96 -31.37 -6.72
CA ALA A 359 5.11 -30.57 -6.29
C ALA A 359 4.82 -29.05 -6.41
N GLN A 360 5.39 -28.30 -5.47
CA GLN A 360 5.26 -26.85 -5.41
C GLN A 360 6.58 -26.17 -5.77
N VAL A 361 6.53 -25.24 -6.71
CA VAL A 361 7.65 -24.41 -7.15
C VAL A 361 7.32 -22.96 -6.81
N ALA A 362 8.20 -22.25 -6.12
CA ALA A 362 7.99 -20.85 -5.81
C ALA A 362 9.00 -19.96 -6.53
N LEU A 363 8.51 -18.85 -7.11
CA LEU A 363 9.34 -17.79 -7.67
C LEU A 363 9.75 -16.84 -6.57
N VAL A 364 11.03 -16.70 -6.32
CA VAL A 364 11.62 -15.75 -5.37
C VAL A 364 12.59 -14.82 -6.10
N GLY A 365 12.82 -13.65 -5.57
CA GLY A 365 13.76 -12.72 -6.18
C GLY A 365 13.43 -11.27 -5.87
N TYR A 366 14.33 -10.38 -6.23
CA TYR A 366 14.19 -8.95 -5.97
C TYR A 366 12.96 -8.35 -6.65
N THR A 367 12.48 -7.19 -6.16
CA THR A 367 11.42 -6.45 -6.85
C THR A 367 11.83 -6.13 -8.28
N ASN A 368 10.87 -6.17 -9.19
CA ASN A 368 11.10 -5.92 -10.63
C ASN A 368 12.09 -6.87 -11.34
N ALA A 369 12.45 -8.03 -10.77
CA ALA A 369 13.26 -9.06 -11.46
C ALA A 369 12.49 -9.78 -12.57
N GLY A 370 11.17 -9.57 -12.68
CA GLY A 370 10.31 -10.16 -13.71
C GLY A 370 9.68 -11.50 -13.31
N LYS A 371 9.46 -11.75 -12.01
CA LYS A 371 8.82 -12.97 -11.49
C LYS A 371 7.43 -13.20 -12.08
N SER A 372 6.55 -12.21 -12.03
CA SER A 372 5.18 -12.30 -12.54
C SER A 372 5.15 -12.43 -14.06
N THR A 373 6.07 -11.78 -14.77
CA THR A 373 6.25 -11.94 -16.22
C THR A 373 6.66 -13.37 -16.55
N LEU A 374 7.59 -13.93 -15.78
CA LEU A 374 8.05 -15.32 -15.96
C LEU A 374 6.93 -16.32 -15.64
N LEU A 375 6.14 -16.08 -14.59
CA LEU A 375 4.94 -16.90 -14.30
C LEU A 375 4.00 -16.94 -15.51
N ASN A 376 3.67 -15.77 -16.08
CA ASN A 376 2.80 -15.67 -17.25
C ASN A 376 3.37 -16.41 -18.46
N ALA A 377 4.65 -16.19 -18.75
CA ALA A 377 5.33 -16.83 -19.87
C ALA A 377 5.34 -18.37 -19.76
N LEU A 378 5.56 -18.91 -18.55
CA LEU A 378 5.58 -20.36 -18.31
C LEU A 378 4.18 -20.99 -18.31
N THR A 379 3.13 -20.25 -17.92
CA THR A 379 1.78 -20.81 -17.75
C THR A 379 0.81 -20.43 -18.87
N GLY A 380 1.24 -19.59 -19.82
CA GLY A 380 0.39 -19.07 -20.89
C GLY A 380 -0.78 -18.22 -20.40
N ALA A 381 -0.64 -17.59 -19.24
CA ALA A 381 -1.68 -16.77 -18.61
C ALA A 381 -1.43 -15.28 -18.84
N ASP A 382 -2.50 -14.51 -19.08
CA ASP A 382 -2.46 -13.04 -19.19
C ASP A 382 -2.74 -12.39 -17.81
N ALA A 383 -1.89 -12.65 -16.80
CA ALA A 383 -1.98 -11.87 -15.58
C ALA A 383 -1.38 -10.48 -15.83
N PHE A 384 -2.05 -9.45 -15.32
CA PHE A 384 -1.62 -8.06 -15.45
C PHE A 384 -0.24 -7.86 -14.79
N VAL A 385 0.75 -7.46 -15.56
CA VAL A 385 2.12 -7.17 -15.11
C VAL A 385 2.37 -5.68 -15.25
N GLU A 386 2.73 -5.02 -14.16
CA GLU A 386 3.18 -3.63 -14.16
C GLU A 386 4.70 -3.56 -13.98
N ASP A 387 5.36 -2.65 -14.68
CA ASP A 387 6.78 -2.31 -14.47
C ASP A 387 6.93 -1.36 -13.26
N ARG A 388 6.45 -1.82 -12.10
CA ARG A 388 6.50 -1.09 -10.83
C ARG A 388 6.92 -2.02 -9.71
N LEU A 389 7.56 -1.46 -8.69
CA LEU A 389 7.95 -2.23 -7.51
C LEU A 389 6.71 -2.79 -6.80
N PHE A 390 6.81 -4.01 -6.26
CA PHE A 390 5.71 -4.71 -5.58
C PHE A 390 4.43 -4.87 -6.41
N ALA A 391 4.57 -5.19 -7.70
CA ALA A 391 3.42 -5.47 -8.56
C ALA A 391 2.55 -6.62 -8.03
N THR A 392 3.17 -7.60 -7.36
CA THR A 392 2.49 -8.75 -6.74
C THR A 392 2.64 -8.67 -5.22
N LEU A 393 1.52 -8.56 -4.50
CA LEU A 393 1.45 -8.67 -3.04
C LEU A 393 0.73 -9.96 -2.62
N ASP A 394 -0.36 -10.27 -3.29
CA ASP A 394 -1.11 -11.52 -3.06
C ASP A 394 -0.47 -12.66 -3.88
N PRO A 395 -0.16 -13.83 -3.28
CA PRO A 395 0.45 -14.93 -4.01
C PRO A 395 -0.41 -15.39 -5.18
N LEU A 396 0.16 -15.40 -6.37
CA LEU A 396 -0.52 -15.90 -7.56
C LEU A 396 -0.08 -17.36 -7.82
N VAL A 397 -1.01 -18.29 -7.66
CA VAL A 397 -0.73 -19.73 -7.79
C VAL A 397 -1.31 -20.27 -9.10
N ARG A 398 -0.49 -20.93 -9.91
CA ARG A 398 -0.87 -21.48 -11.23
C ARG A 398 -0.41 -22.91 -11.40
N ARG A 399 -1.15 -23.67 -12.20
CA ARG A 399 -0.74 -25.01 -12.62
C ARG A 399 0.20 -24.90 -13.81
N LEU A 400 1.29 -25.67 -13.77
CA LEU A 400 2.27 -25.79 -14.84
C LEU A 400 2.43 -27.26 -15.21
N VAL A 401 2.42 -27.56 -16.50
CA VAL A 401 2.68 -28.90 -17.02
C VAL A 401 4.11 -28.94 -17.55
N LEU A 402 4.94 -29.75 -16.93
CA LEU A 402 6.33 -29.95 -17.34
C LEU A 402 6.44 -30.84 -18.60
N PRO A 403 7.56 -30.79 -19.33
CA PRO A 403 7.80 -31.66 -20.50
C PRO A 403 7.64 -33.17 -20.21
N THR A 404 7.91 -33.57 -18.97
CA THR A 404 7.70 -34.94 -18.45
C THR A 404 6.22 -35.29 -18.23
N ARG A 405 5.26 -34.40 -18.59
CA ARG A 405 3.83 -34.47 -18.28
C ARG A 405 3.49 -34.43 -16.78
N ARG A 406 4.47 -34.18 -15.92
CA ARG A 406 4.24 -33.95 -14.51
C ARG A 406 3.57 -32.59 -14.31
N VAL A 407 2.48 -32.57 -13.54
CA VAL A 407 1.82 -31.33 -13.16
C VAL A 407 2.43 -30.81 -11.87
N VAL A 408 2.82 -29.53 -11.86
CA VAL A 408 3.33 -28.83 -10.69
C VAL A 408 2.52 -27.57 -10.44
N VAL A 409 2.65 -27.03 -9.25
CA VAL A 409 2.05 -25.75 -8.88
C VAL A 409 3.17 -24.72 -8.82
N LEU A 410 3.05 -23.66 -9.61
CA LEU A 410 3.98 -22.52 -9.62
C LEU A 410 3.35 -21.34 -8.88
N ALA A 411 4.04 -20.82 -7.88
CA ALA A 411 3.60 -19.69 -7.06
C ALA A 411 4.49 -18.48 -7.29
N ASP A 412 3.89 -17.32 -7.65
CA ASP A 412 4.56 -16.03 -7.63
C ASP A 412 4.49 -15.47 -6.21
N THR A 413 5.58 -14.87 -5.75
CA THR A 413 5.69 -14.32 -4.40
C THR A 413 5.97 -12.83 -4.43
N VAL A 414 5.83 -12.17 -3.28
CA VAL A 414 6.19 -10.76 -3.12
C VAL A 414 7.66 -10.57 -3.44
N GLY A 415 7.97 -9.52 -4.21
CA GLY A 415 9.37 -9.16 -4.48
C GLY A 415 10.09 -8.69 -3.24
N PHE A 416 11.32 -9.14 -3.05
CA PHE A 416 12.17 -8.68 -1.97
C PHE A 416 12.80 -7.34 -2.29
N ILE A 417 13.08 -6.56 -1.26
CA ILE A 417 13.81 -5.29 -1.34
C ILE A 417 14.91 -5.27 -0.28
N GLN A 418 15.82 -4.36 -0.45
CA GLN A 418 16.82 -4.11 0.56
C GLN A 418 16.17 -3.59 1.84
N ARG A 419 16.55 -4.13 3.01
CA ARG A 419 16.04 -3.75 4.33
C ARG A 419 14.51 -3.87 4.42
N LEU A 420 14.00 -5.06 4.15
CA LEU A 420 12.59 -5.35 4.38
C LEU A 420 12.31 -5.20 5.89
N PRO A 421 11.36 -4.34 6.30
CA PRO A 421 11.05 -4.16 7.72
C PRO A 421 10.62 -5.48 8.39
N THR A 422 11.13 -5.73 9.60
CA THR A 422 10.84 -6.96 10.37
C THR A 422 9.34 -7.12 10.66
N GLU A 423 8.63 -6.02 10.89
CA GLU A 423 7.19 -6.00 11.07
C GLU A 423 6.45 -6.50 9.82
N LEU A 424 6.98 -6.18 8.62
CA LEU A 424 6.43 -6.66 7.36
C LEU A 424 6.69 -8.15 7.16
N ILE A 425 7.90 -8.63 7.45
CA ILE A 425 8.22 -10.06 7.38
C ILE A 425 7.27 -10.85 8.28
N ALA A 426 7.05 -10.38 9.51
CA ALA A 426 6.13 -11.01 10.45
C ALA A 426 4.67 -10.99 9.97
N ALA A 427 4.20 -9.87 9.42
CA ALA A 427 2.85 -9.72 8.90
C ALA A 427 2.62 -10.58 7.64
N PHE A 428 3.62 -10.67 6.75
CA PHE A 428 3.55 -11.43 5.49
C PHE A 428 4.01 -12.88 5.59
N ARG A 429 4.28 -13.38 6.79
CA ARG A 429 4.65 -14.80 6.99
C ARG A 429 3.70 -15.77 6.27
N GLY A 430 2.40 -15.47 6.26
CA GLY A 430 1.40 -16.29 5.57
C GLY A 430 1.51 -16.27 4.04
N THR A 431 1.93 -15.17 3.43
CA THR A 431 2.18 -15.09 1.98
C THR A 431 3.54 -15.69 1.62
N LEU A 432 4.49 -15.65 2.53
CA LEU A 432 5.81 -16.26 2.39
C LEU A 432 5.83 -17.76 2.78
N GLU A 433 4.74 -18.30 3.32
CA GLU A 433 4.57 -19.75 3.55
C GLU A 433 4.75 -20.59 2.27
N GLU A 434 4.37 -20.02 1.10
CA GLU A 434 4.57 -20.70 -0.18
C GLU A 434 6.07 -20.92 -0.48
N VAL A 435 6.95 -20.00 -0.03
CA VAL A 435 8.41 -20.12 -0.15
C VAL A 435 8.92 -21.20 0.80
N VAL A 436 8.49 -21.16 2.07
CA VAL A 436 8.94 -22.10 3.11
C VAL A 436 8.53 -23.53 2.79
N HIS A 437 7.39 -23.72 2.13
CA HIS A 437 6.85 -25.06 1.80
C HIS A 437 7.15 -25.53 0.38
N ALA A 438 7.80 -24.70 -0.44
CA ALA A 438 8.17 -25.08 -1.80
C ALA A 438 9.13 -26.28 -1.83
N ASP A 439 8.93 -27.16 -2.79
CA ASP A 439 9.83 -28.27 -3.10
C ASP A 439 11.05 -27.81 -3.93
N LEU A 440 10.90 -26.67 -4.63
CA LEU A 440 11.94 -26.03 -5.43
C LEU A 440 11.72 -24.51 -5.43
N LEU A 441 12.77 -23.75 -5.25
CA LEU A 441 12.79 -22.31 -5.41
C LEU A 441 13.42 -21.92 -6.75
N LEU A 442 12.77 -21.01 -7.48
CA LEU A 442 13.35 -20.36 -8.65
C LEU A 442 13.75 -18.94 -8.26
N HIS A 443 15.04 -18.73 -8.09
CA HIS A 443 15.59 -17.42 -7.76
C HIS A 443 15.74 -16.59 -9.04
N VAL A 444 14.78 -15.72 -9.31
CA VAL A 444 14.74 -14.85 -10.48
C VAL A 444 15.59 -13.61 -10.23
N VAL A 445 16.63 -13.45 -11.04
CA VAL A 445 17.59 -12.35 -10.98
C VAL A 445 17.50 -11.55 -12.27
N ASP A 446 17.41 -10.20 -12.16
CA ASP A 446 17.55 -9.32 -13.33
C ASP A 446 19.01 -9.30 -13.77
N ALA A 447 19.30 -10.03 -14.83
CA ALA A 447 20.66 -10.15 -15.35
C ALA A 447 21.24 -8.84 -15.89
N SER A 448 20.39 -7.89 -16.29
CA SER A 448 20.79 -6.59 -16.81
C SER A 448 21.11 -5.56 -15.72
N HIS A 449 20.78 -5.86 -14.44
CA HIS A 449 20.96 -4.92 -13.35
C HIS A 449 22.43 -4.88 -12.87
N PRO A 450 23.05 -3.70 -12.72
CA PRO A 450 24.46 -3.58 -12.31
C PRO A 450 24.72 -4.16 -10.90
N ASP A 451 23.72 -4.12 -10.02
CA ASP A 451 23.80 -4.63 -8.64
C ASP A 451 23.21 -6.03 -8.46
N ARG A 452 23.10 -6.84 -9.53
CA ARG A 452 22.50 -8.18 -9.47
C ARG A 452 23.06 -9.07 -8.34
N GLU A 453 24.36 -9.02 -8.11
CA GLU A 453 25.02 -9.84 -7.08
C GLU A 453 24.63 -9.39 -5.65
N ARG A 454 24.49 -8.07 -5.44
CA ARG A 454 24.03 -7.52 -4.16
C ARG A 454 22.56 -7.88 -3.93
N GLN A 455 21.72 -7.73 -4.96
CA GLN A 455 20.31 -8.12 -4.90
C GLN A 455 20.16 -9.61 -4.61
N ALA A 456 20.96 -10.45 -5.26
CA ALA A 456 20.98 -11.89 -5.01
C ALA A 456 21.33 -12.23 -3.57
N ARG A 457 22.35 -11.57 -3.00
CA ARG A 457 22.72 -11.76 -1.58
C ARG A 457 21.59 -11.40 -0.63
N VAL A 458 20.92 -10.26 -0.85
CA VAL A 458 19.75 -9.84 -0.04
C VAL A 458 18.64 -10.89 -0.09
N VAL A 459 18.39 -11.48 -1.26
CA VAL A 459 17.40 -12.56 -1.41
C VAL A 459 17.80 -13.78 -0.57
N HIS A 460 19.07 -14.18 -0.61
CA HIS A 460 19.56 -15.33 0.18
C HIS A 460 19.45 -15.07 1.69
N GLU A 461 19.85 -13.88 2.17
CA GLU A 461 19.70 -13.49 3.58
C GLU A 461 18.24 -13.60 4.03
N ILE A 462 17.29 -13.10 3.23
CA ILE A 462 15.85 -13.19 3.54
C ILE A 462 15.36 -14.65 3.54
N LEU A 463 15.84 -15.50 2.62
CA LEU A 463 15.49 -16.91 2.59
C LEU A 463 16.01 -17.65 3.84
N GLU A 464 17.19 -17.32 4.32
CA GLU A 464 17.74 -17.84 5.59
C GLU A 464 16.87 -17.42 6.78
N ASP A 465 16.52 -16.13 6.88
CA ASP A 465 15.66 -15.58 7.94
C ASP A 465 14.26 -16.23 7.96
N LEU A 466 13.76 -16.64 6.79
CA LEU A 466 12.49 -17.35 6.65
C LEU A 466 12.61 -18.86 6.95
N GLY A 467 13.82 -19.40 7.16
CA GLY A 467 14.06 -20.82 7.32
C GLY A 467 13.88 -21.63 6.02
N ALA A 468 14.09 -21.00 4.88
CA ALA A 468 14.01 -21.61 3.54
C ALA A 468 15.38 -21.75 2.86
N GLY A 469 16.49 -21.44 3.56
CA GLY A 469 17.86 -21.48 3.03
C GLY A 469 18.29 -22.86 2.55
N ASP A 470 17.81 -23.94 3.19
CA ASP A 470 18.15 -25.34 2.82
C ASP A 470 17.29 -25.89 1.65
N ARG A 471 16.37 -25.09 1.08
CA ARG A 471 15.52 -25.55 -0.01
C ARG A 471 16.29 -25.65 -1.31
N PRO A 472 16.02 -26.67 -2.15
CA PRO A 472 16.58 -26.73 -3.50
C PRO A 472 16.28 -25.42 -4.25
N LEU A 473 17.31 -24.81 -4.83
CA LEU A 473 17.21 -23.51 -5.50
C LEU A 473 17.84 -23.60 -6.88
N VAL A 474 17.21 -22.98 -7.88
CA VAL A 474 17.74 -22.75 -9.23
C VAL A 474 17.79 -21.27 -9.49
N THR A 475 18.97 -20.75 -9.83
CA THR A 475 19.13 -19.36 -10.27
C THR A 475 18.62 -19.20 -11.69
N VAL A 476 17.76 -18.20 -11.92
CA VAL A 476 17.19 -17.87 -13.23
C VAL A 476 17.57 -16.42 -13.57
N PHE A 477 18.54 -16.26 -14.44
CA PHE A 477 18.93 -14.96 -14.98
C PHE A 477 17.92 -14.52 -16.03
N ASN A 478 17.03 -13.61 -15.66
CA ASN A 478 15.99 -13.07 -16.51
C ASN A 478 16.43 -11.76 -17.20
N LYS A 479 15.65 -11.30 -18.17
CA LYS A 479 15.89 -10.12 -19.01
C LYS A 479 17.14 -10.25 -19.92
N ALA A 480 17.41 -11.47 -20.37
CA ALA A 480 18.50 -11.75 -21.31
C ALA A 480 18.39 -10.99 -22.64
N ASP A 481 17.19 -10.52 -22.99
CA ASP A 481 16.93 -9.63 -24.14
C ASP A 481 17.65 -8.29 -24.07
N ARG A 482 18.11 -7.88 -22.88
CA ARG A 482 18.86 -6.65 -22.62
C ARG A 482 20.37 -6.83 -22.61
N LEU A 483 20.86 -8.08 -22.76
CA LEU A 483 22.26 -8.44 -22.68
C LEU A 483 22.85 -8.74 -24.06
N SER A 484 24.15 -8.48 -24.18
CA SER A 484 24.94 -8.92 -25.32
C SER A 484 25.20 -10.45 -25.28
N PRO A 485 25.48 -11.10 -26.42
CA PRO A 485 25.84 -12.53 -26.44
C PRO A 485 27.09 -12.86 -25.61
N GLU A 486 28.00 -11.91 -25.40
CA GLU A 486 29.19 -12.08 -24.56
C GLU A 486 28.84 -12.11 -23.08
N GLU A 487 27.97 -11.21 -22.62
CA GLU A 487 27.46 -11.19 -21.24
C GLU A 487 26.71 -12.47 -20.90
N ILE A 488 25.87 -12.97 -21.82
CA ILE A 488 25.16 -14.23 -21.65
C ILE A 488 26.15 -15.40 -21.51
N ARG A 489 27.19 -15.45 -22.34
CA ARG A 489 28.25 -16.50 -22.23
C ARG A 489 28.97 -16.42 -20.90
N ARG A 490 29.26 -15.21 -20.42
CA ARG A 490 29.91 -14.99 -19.12
C ARG A 490 29.03 -15.49 -17.98
N LEU A 491 27.74 -15.14 -17.95
CA LEU A 491 26.79 -15.60 -16.93
C LEU A 491 26.71 -17.14 -16.87
N ARG A 492 26.65 -17.80 -18.03
CA ARG A 492 26.64 -19.27 -18.07
C ARG A 492 27.95 -19.91 -17.62
N ALA A 493 29.07 -19.19 -17.73
CA ALA A 493 30.38 -19.66 -17.23
C ALA A 493 30.52 -19.41 -15.70
N GLU A 494 29.93 -18.34 -15.19
CA GLU A 494 29.92 -17.99 -13.75
C GLU A 494 29.07 -18.98 -12.93
N ASP A 495 27.90 -19.35 -13.45
CA ASP A 495 26.97 -20.30 -12.81
C ASP A 495 26.43 -21.31 -13.86
N PRO A 496 27.12 -22.46 -14.01
CA PRO A 496 26.69 -23.48 -14.97
C PRO A 496 25.34 -24.16 -14.65
N ASP A 497 24.89 -24.07 -13.40
CA ASP A 497 23.62 -24.62 -12.94
C ASP A 497 22.45 -23.62 -13.12
N ALA A 498 22.74 -22.36 -13.40
CA ALA A 498 21.75 -21.33 -13.66
C ALA A 498 21.18 -21.42 -15.08
N VAL A 499 19.96 -20.95 -15.22
CA VAL A 499 19.28 -20.86 -16.52
C VAL A 499 19.12 -19.39 -16.93
N VAL A 500 19.51 -19.07 -18.17
CA VAL A 500 19.39 -17.70 -18.71
C VAL A 500 18.14 -17.62 -19.58
N VAL A 501 17.22 -16.70 -19.24
CA VAL A 501 15.92 -16.58 -19.92
C VAL A 501 15.59 -15.13 -20.28
N SER A 502 14.73 -14.96 -21.28
CA SER A 502 13.95 -13.74 -21.48
C SER A 502 12.47 -14.06 -21.35
N ALA A 503 11.87 -13.70 -20.21
CA ALA A 503 10.44 -13.92 -19.99
C ALA A 503 9.55 -13.18 -21.00
N VAL A 504 10.04 -12.09 -21.59
CA VAL A 504 9.31 -11.28 -22.58
C VAL A 504 9.38 -11.92 -23.98
N ARG A 505 10.55 -12.45 -24.36
CA ARG A 505 10.76 -13.07 -25.70
C ARG A 505 10.43 -14.55 -25.71
N GLY A 506 10.41 -15.21 -24.57
CA GLY A 506 10.26 -16.66 -24.46
C GLY A 506 11.57 -17.46 -24.59
N ASP A 507 12.72 -16.77 -24.73
CA ASP A 507 14.02 -17.43 -24.89
C ASP A 507 14.40 -18.15 -23.58
N GLY A 508 14.93 -19.38 -23.71
CA GLY A 508 15.41 -20.19 -22.57
C GLY A 508 14.31 -20.83 -21.70
N LEU A 509 13.01 -20.62 -21.98
CA LEU A 509 11.92 -21.17 -21.16
C LEU A 509 11.88 -22.71 -21.24
N ASP A 510 12.15 -23.32 -22.39
CA ASP A 510 12.20 -24.76 -22.52
C ASP A 510 13.34 -25.37 -21.69
N GLU A 511 14.52 -24.74 -21.66
CA GLU A 511 15.65 -25.13 -20.82
C GLU A 511 15.28 -25.06 -19.34
N LEU A 512 14.55 -23.99 -18.95
CA LEU A 512 14.05 -23.80 -17.58
C LEU A 512 13.06 -24.90 -17.19
N LEU A 513 12.10 -25.22 -18.06
CA LEU A 513 11.12 -26.31 -17.83
C LEU A 513 11.80 -27.66 -17.62
N HIS A 514 12.82 -27.97 -18.41
CA HIS A 514 13.60 -29.22 -18.27
C HIS A 514 14.43 -29.20 -16.97
N THR A 515 14.98 -28.04 -16.59
CA THR A 515 15.75 -27.90 -15.34
C THR A 515 14.86 -28.06 -14.12
N ILE A 516 13.65 -27.46 -14.13
CA ILE A 516 12.65 -27.66 -13.08
C ILE A 516 12.33 -29.15 -12.94
N ALA A 517 12.08 -29.85 -14.07
CA ALA A 517 11.76 -31.28 -14.07
C ALA A 517 12.87 -32.13 -13.46
N ARG A 518 14.15 -31.81 -13.70
CA ARG A 518 15.32 -32.50 -13.14
C ARG A 518 15.58 -32.24 -11.68
N ARG A 519 15.37 -30.97 -11.24
CA ARG A 519 15.69 -30.53 -9.86
C ARG A 519 14.59 -30.83 -8.86
N LEU A 520 13.36 -31.03 -9.32
CA LEU A 520 12.27 -31.42 -8.43
C LEU A 520 12.49 -32.82 -7.86
N PRO A 521 12.26 -33.01 -6.55
CA PRO A 521 12.32 -34.35 -5.97
C PRO A 521 11.33 -35.28 -6.66
N GLU A 522 11.70 -36.52 -6.77
CA GLU A 522 10.81 -37.55 -7.34
C GLU A 522 9.52 -37.65 -6.53
N PRO A 523 8.35 -37.72 -7.19
CA PRO A 523 7.08 -37.82 -6.50
C PRO A 523 7.00 -39.13 -5.69
N TRP A 524 6.69 -39.00 -4.42
CA TRP A 524 6.31 -40.15 -3.62
C TRP A 524 4.85 -40.51 -3.92
N ILE A 525 4.62 -41.72 -4.40
CA ILE A 525 3.30 -42.20 -4.80
C ILE A 525 2.81 -43.18 -3.76
N ARG A 526 1.67 -42.91 -3.16
CA ARG A 526 1.02 -43.85 -2.26
C ARG A 526 0.44 -45.00 -3.07
N VAL A 527 0.86 -46.19 -2.73
CA VAL A 527 0.40 -47.43 -3.37
C VAL A 527 -0.06 -48.42 -2.31
N ARG A 528 -1.13 -49.12 -2.61
CA ARG A 528 -1.53 -50.32 -1.86
C ARG A 528 -1.29 -51.52 -2.75
N VAL A 529 -0.31 -52.33 -2.40
CA VAL A 529 0.11 -53.48 -3.16
C VAL A 529 0.00 -54.74 -2.33
N ARG A 530 -0.32 -55.83 -2.98
CA ARG A 530 -0.29 -57.17 -2.36
C ARG A 530 0.95 -57.91 -2.86
N ILE A 531 1.86 -58.20 -1.95
CA ILE A 531 3.12 -58.86 -2.21
C ILE A 531 2.96 -60.33 -1.86
N PRO A 532 3.13 -61.27 -2.81
CA PRO A 532 3.17 -62.69 -2.53
C PRO A 532 4.30 -63.04 -1.55
N TYR A 533 4.16 -64.09 -0.77
CA TYR A 533 5.13 -64.47 0.25
C TYR A 533 6.48 -64.93 -0.32
N ASP A 534 6.53 -65.35 -1.60
CA ASP A 534 7.73 -65.71 -2.35
C ASP A 534 8.54 -64.48 -2.85
N GLU A 535 7.95 -63.30 -2.84
CA GLU A 535 8.55 -62.04 -3.28
C GLU A 535 9.19 -61.22 -2.13
N GLY A 536 9.88 -61.91 -1.19
CA GLY A 536 10.49 -61.26 -0.01
C GLY A 536 11.51 -60.15 -0.34
N ARG A 537 12.20 -60.25 -1.50
CA ARG A 537 13.12 -59.21 -2.00
C ARG A 537 12.37 -57.91 -2.29
N LEU A 538 11.16 -57.99 -2.80
CA LEU A 538 10.33 -56.84 -3.11
C LEU A 538 9.85 -56.12 -1.84
N LEU A 539 9.48 -56.92 -0.83
CA LEU A 539 9.13 -56.37 0.47
C LEU A 539 10.34 -55.65 1.13
N ALA A 540 11.53 -56.21 1.05
CA ALA A 540 12.75 -55.58 1.56
C ALA A 540 13.06 -54.25 0.86
N ARG A 541 12.89 -54.20 -0.48
CA ARG A 541 13.04 -52.95 -1.23
C ARG A 541 12.00 -51.91 -0.85
N LEU A 542 10.74 -52.32 -0.63
CA LEU A 542 9.70 -51.41 -0.14
C LEU A 542 10.06 -50.77 1.23
N HIS A 543 10.69 -51.54 2.09
CA HIS A 543 11.16 -51.02 3.37
C HIS A 543 12.42 -50.15 3.26
N ALA A 544 13.31 -50.44 2.31
CA ALA A 544 14.56 -49.71 2.11
C ALA A 544 14.38 -48.40 1.33
N GLU A 545 13.56 -48.41 0.27
CA GLU A 545 13.39 -47.30 -0.68
C GLU A 545 12.05 -46.54 -0.45
N GLY A 546 11.12 -47.08 0.35
CA GLY A 546 9.79 -46.56 0.56
C GLY A 546 9.48 -46.28 2.04
N ARG A 547 8.36 -45.58 2.28
CA ARG A 547 7.79 -45.36 3.61
C ARG A 547 6.56 -46.25 3.78
N VAL A 548 6.67 -47.34 4.52
CA VAL A 548 5.55 -48.23 4.81
C VAL A 548 4.64 -47.60 5.86
N LEU A 549 3.37 -47.35 5.48
CA LEU A 549 2.35 -46.76 6.34
C LEU A 549 1.56 -47.82 7.13
N ALA A 550 1.26 -48.94 6.46
CA ALA A 550 0.56 -50.05 7.06
C ALA A 550 0.91 -51.37 6.36
N GLN A 551 0.91 -52.46 7.13
CA GLN A 551 1.15 -53.81 6.64
C GLN A 551 0.13 -54.78 7.24
N ARG A 552 -0.49 -55.61 6.37
CA ARG A 552 -1.46 -56.62 6.80
C ARG A 552 -1.10 -57.97 6.15
N TYR A 553 -1.03 -58.99 6.97
CA TYR A 553 -0.77 -60.35 6.51
C TYR A 553 -2.10 -61.05 6.15
N GLY A 554 -2.22 -61.58 4.97
CA GLY A 554 -3.42 -62.27 4.46
C GLY A 554 -3.08 -63.65 3.86
N ALA A 555 -4.08 -64.48 3.56
CA ALA A 555 -3.87 -65.80 3.02
C ALA A 555 -3.13 -65.83 1.67
N ALA A 556 -3.25 -64.82 0.85
CA ALA A 556 -2.67 -64.70 -0.50
C ALA A 556 -1.43 -63.78 -0.58
N GLY A 557 -0.83 -63.40 0.56
CA GLY A 557 0.32 -62.50 0.60
C GLY A 557 0.15 -61.32 1.56
N ILE A 558 1.11 -60.42 1.59
CA ILE A 558 1.20 -59.28 2.47
C ILE A 558 0.66 -58.05 1.72
N THR A 559 -0.41 -57.45 2.23
CA THR A 559 -0.90 -56.15 1.72
C THR A 559 -0.13 -55.03 2.40
N VAL A 560 0.59 -54.24 1.61
CA VAL A 560 1.39 -53.11 2.08
C VAL A 560 0.79 -51.82 1.53
N ASP A 561 0.50 -50.86 2.44
CA ASP A 561 0.16 -49.47 2.11
C ASP A 561 1.44 -48.65 2.34
N ALA A 562 2.03 -48.14 1.28
CA ALA A 562 3.31 -47.47 1.34
C ALA A 562 3.36 -46.27 0.39
N GLU A 563 4.17 -45.28 0.76
CA GLU A 563 4.60 -44.18 -0.12
C GLU A 563 5.93 -44.59 -0.74
N LEU A 564 6.02 -44.57 -2.09
CA LEU A 564 7.15 -45.05 -2.85
C LEU A 564 7.60 -43.99 -3.85
N PRO A 565 8.91 -43.91 -4.18
CA PRO A 565 9.40 -43.15 -5.33
C PRO A 565 8.69 -43.59 -6.62
N GLY A 566 8.43 -42.63 -7.53
CA GLY A 566 7.68 -42.84 -8.76
C GLY A 566 8.12 -44.08 -9.59
N PRO A 567 9.41 -44.29 -9.84
CA PRO A 567 9.89 -45.48 -10.58
C PRO A 567 9.51 -46.82 -9.92
N LEU A 568 9.66 -46.89 -8.60
CA LEU A 568 9.30 -48.09 -7.85
C LEU A 568 7.79 -48.31 -7.81
N ALA A 569 7.01 -47.24 -7.65
CA ALA A 569 5.56 -47.30 -7.69
C ALA A 569 5.02 -47.79 -9.07
N VAL A 570 5.67 -47.39 -10.15
CA VAL A 570 5.32 -47.85 -11.51
C VAL A 570 5.62 -49.33 -11.68
N GLN A 571 6.77 -49.83 -11.21
CA GLN A 571 7.12 -51.26 -11.25
C GLN A 571 6.10 -52.10 -10.49
N LEU A 572 5.54 -51.59 -9.42
CA LEU A 572 4.58 -52.32 -8.57
C LEU A 572 3.11 -52.17 -9.00
N ARG A 573 2.83 -51.50 -10.12
CA ARG A 573 1.45 -51.35 -10.63
C ARG A 573 0.74 -52.69 -10.89
N ALA A 574 1.46 -53.67 -11.32
CA ALA A 574 0.92 -55.03 -11.60
C ALA A 574 0.46 -55.75 -10.30
N LEU A 575 1.00 -55.39 -9.14
CA LEU A 575 0.73 -55.99 -7.84
C LEU A 575 -0.32 -55.21 -7.00
N ARG A 576 -1.07 -54.34 -7.64
CA ARG A 576 -2.11 -53.55 -6.93
C ARG A 576 -3.11 -54.47 -6.22
N ALA A 577 -3.27 -54.27 -4.93
CA ALA A 577 -4.32 -54.93 -4.17
C ALA A 577 -5.70 -54.48 -4.66
N PRO A 578 -6.69 -55.38 -4.81
CA PRO A 578 -8.05 -54.99 -5.11
C PRO A 578 -8.58 -54.05 -4.01
N ALA A 579 -9.38 -53.04 -4.44
CA ALA A 579 -10.06 -52.16 -3.49
C ALA A 579 -10.94 -53.02 -2.58
N GLU A 580 -10.75 -52.94 -1.27
CA GLU A 580 -11.74 -53.44 -0.31
C GLU A 580 -13.04 -52.67 -0.54
N ARG A 581 -14.15 -53.39 -0.89
CA ARG A 581 -15.50 -52.84 -1.00
C ARG A 581 -16.04 -52.50 0.39
#